data_f3ac3a5feb3942f70a05ee9d5de8dafb
#
_entry.id   f3ac3a5feb3942f70a05ee9d5de8dafb
#
_cell.length_a   1.000
_cell.length_b   1.000
_cell.length_c   1.000
_cell.angle_alpha   90.00
_cell.angle_beta   90.00
_cell.angle_gamma   90.00
#
_symmetry.space_group_name_H-M   'P 1'
#
loop_
_entity.id
_entity.type
_entity.pdbx_description
1 polymer ?
#
loop_
_entity_poly.entity_id
_entity_poly.type
_entity_poly.pdbx_seq_one_letter_code
_entity_poly.pdbx_strand_id
1 'polypeptide(L)'
;MLRSGLSERIFSKIRCCLHSRRICLEAALAAALLCSLAAGASFARFQAVCRQVRADTLRLHIVANSDSAWDQELKLRVRDSMLQEVSALFEKVPDQAQAVQTARRQLPRLQAAAERAVRENGSRQQVRVRLVRMRFPTTHYEGFSLPAGEYDALRIE
;
A
#
# COMPACT_ATOMS: atom_id res chain seq x y z
N MET A 1 77.15 -10.33 14.49
CA MET A 1 76.22 -9.22 14.68
C MET A 1 75.24 -9.01 13.49
N LEU A 2 74.71 -10.06 12.82
CA LEU A 2 73.84 -9.93 11.64
C LEU A 2 72.44 -10.57 11.77
N ARG A 3 72.06 -11.04 12.98
CA ARG A 3 70.77 -11.75 13.18
C ARG A 3 69.65 -10.86 13.76
N SER A 4 69.91 -9.68 14.32
CA SER A 4 68.90 -8.83 14.93
C SER A 4 68.09 -8.00 13.94
N GLY A 5 68.63 -7.56 12.84
CA GLY A 5 67.98 -6.70 11.87
C GLY A 5 66.89 -7.38 10.98
N LEU A 6 66.95 -8.70 10.79
CA LEU A 6 65.98 -9.44 10.00
C LEU A 6 64.70 -9.69 10.77
N SER A 7 64.82 -9.96 12.08
CA SER A 7 63.69 -10.16 12.99
C SER A 7 62.85 -8.90 13.11
N GLU A 8 63.48 -7.74 13.29
CA GLU A 8 62.74 -6.47 13.48
C GLU A 8 61.98 -6.06 12.19
N ARG A 9 62.56 -6.30 11.02
CA ARG A 9 61.91 -6.03 9.73
C ARG A 9 60.69 -6.95 9.49
N ILE A 10 60.72 -8.17 9.92
CA ILE A 10 59.60 -9.11 9.84
C ILE A 10 58.51 -8.71 10.81
N PHE A 11 58.83 -8.36 12.06
CA PHE A 11 57.83 -7.91 13.04
C PHE A 11 57.19 -6.57 12.69
N SER A 12 57.92 -5.65 12.04
CA SER A 12 57.36 -4.38 11.60
C SER A 12 56.37 -4.57 10.44
N LYS A 13 56.68 -5.47 9.45
CA LYS A 13 55.79 -5.82 8.35
C LYS A 13 54.52 -6.53 8.85
N ILE A 14 54.64 -7.45 9.81
CA ILE A 14 53.48 -8.15 10.40
C ILE A 14 52.59 -7.16 11.15
N ARG A 15 53.17 -6.24 11.92
CA ARG A 15 52.43 -5.19 12.62
C ARG A 15 51.67 -4.25 11.65
N CYS A 16 52.36 -3.85 10.59
CA CYS A 16 51.75 -2.99 9.54
C CYS A 16 50.59 -3.73 8.83
N CYS A 17 50.76 -5.00 8.50
CA CYS A 17 49.73 -5.82 7.88
C CYS A 17 48.50 -6.04 8.80
N LEU A 18 48.73 -6.29 10.10
CA LEU A 18 47.67 -6.43 11.10
C LEU A 18 46.95 -5.11 11.35
N HIS A 19 47.68 -3.99 11.37
CA HIS A 19 47.07 -2.66 11.53
C HIS A 19 46.21 -2.28 10.33
N SER A 20 46.72 -2.51 9.12
CA SER A 20 45.97 -2.32 7.88
C SER A 20 44.69 -3.17 7.82
N ARG A 21 44.74 -4.44 8.24
CA ARG A 21 43.56 -5.32 8.31
C ARG A 21 42.52 -4.82 9.31
N ARG A 22 42.95 -4.29 10.49
CA ARG A 22 42.01 -3.69 11.47
C ARG A 22 41.28 -2.46 10.91
N ILE A 23 42.02 -1.54 10.29
CA ILE A 23 41.46 -0.35 9.66
C ILE A 23 40.44 -0.74 8.56
N CYS A 24 40.79 -1.73 7.73
CA CYS A 24 39.86 -2.22 6.69
C CYS A 24 38.58 -2.82 7.31
N LEU A 25 38.71 -3.57 8.40
CA LEU A 25 37.55 -4.14 9.10
C LEU A 25 36.67 -3.06 9.74
N GLU A 26 37.28 -2.09 10.40
CA GLU A 26 36.56 -0.96 11.02
C GLU A 26 35.84 -0.12 9.95
N ALA A 27 36.51 0.17 8.83
CA ALA A 27 35.92 0.87 7.71
C ALA A 27 34.74 0.07 7.06
N ALA A 28 34.92 -1.24 6.91
CA ALA A 28 33.86 -2.11 6.39
C ALA A 28 32.66 -2.18 7.33
N LEU A 29 32.86 -2.26 8.64
CA LEU A 29 31.81 -2.24 9.64
C LEU A 29 31.07 -0.88 9.65
N ALA A 30 31.82 0.22 9.59
CA ALA A 30 31.23 1.56 9.50
C ALA A 30 30.39 1.73 8.23
N ALA A 31 30.91 1.27 7.08
CA ALA A 31 30.17 1.29 5.81
C ALA A 31 28.90 0.43 5.87
N ALA A 32 28.98 -0.77 6.44
CA ALA A 32 27.82 -1.65 6.61
C ALA A 32 26.74 -1.02 7.51
N LEU A 33 27.18 -0.37 8.60
CA LEU A 33 26.26 0.34 9.50
C LEU A 33 25.57 1.51 8.78
N LEU A 34 26.32 2.32 8.04
CA LEU A 34 25.76 3.43 7.27
C LEU A 34 24.76 2.95 6.20
N CYS A 35 25.10 1.88 5.49
CA CYS A 35 24.18 1.27 4.51
C CYS A 35 22.89 0.77 5.20
N SER A 36 23.02 0.12 6.35
CA SER A 36 21.86 -0.37 7.11
C SER A 36 20.96 0.77 7.59
N LEU A 37 21.55 1.85 8.10
CA LEU A 37 20.81 3.04 8.53
C LEU A 37 20.10 3.71 7.32
N ALA A 38 20.79 3.86 6.20
CA ALA A 38 20.21 4.43 4.98
C ALA A 38 19.04 3.58 4.45
N ALA A 39 19.21 2.24 4.42
CA ALA A 39 18.16 1.32 4.04
C ALA A 39 16.95 1.39 4.99
N GLY A 40 17.20 1.42 6.31
CA GLY A 40 16.16 1.58 7.32
C GLY A 40 15.39 2.89 7.19
N ALA A 41 16.09 4.00 6.97
CA ALA A 41 15.46 5.30 6.76
C ALA A 41 14.61 5.33 5.48
N SER A 42 15.09 4.73 4.38
CA SER A 42 14.35 4.62 3.12
C SER A 42 13.08 3.78 3.29
N PHE A 43 13.18 2.66 4.00
CA PHE A 43 12.04 1.81 4.31
C PHE A 43 11.01 2.51 5.20
N ALA A 44 11.45 3.25 6.21
CA ALA A 44 10.56 4.02 7.08
C ALA A 44 9.79 5.11 6.29
N ARG A 45 10.45 5.81 5.37
CA ARG A 45 9.81 6.79 4.46
C ARG A 45 8.78 6.11 3.57
N PHE A 46 9.12 5.00 2.94
CA PHE A 46 8.18 4.23 2.12
C PHE A 46 6.94 3.81 2.91
N GLN A 47 7.12 3.29 4.13
CA GLN A 47 6.01 2.92 5.01
C GLN A 47 5.15 4.12 5.40
N ALA A 48 5.75 5.30 5.59
CA ALA A 48 5.00 6.52 5.89
C ALA A 48 4.11 6.93 4.71
N VAL A 49 4.63 6.92 3.48
CA VAL A 49 3.86 7.18 2.27
C VAL A 49 2.72 6.17 2.11
N CYS A 50 3.00 4.87 2.29
CA CYS A 50 1.96 3.84 2.23
C CYS A 50 0.85 4.05 3.28
N ARG A 51 1.20 4.50 4.50
CA ARG A 51 0.21 4.83 5.53
C ARG A 51 -0.65 6.03 5.13
N GLN A 52 -0.03 7.07 4.58
CA GLN A 52 -0.75 8.26 4.13
C GLN A 52 -1.73 7.90 3.00
N VAL A 53 -1.29 7.18 1.98
CA VAL A 53 -2.17 6.72 0.88
C VAL A 53 -3.37 5.93 1.42
N ARG A 54 -3.15 5.05 2.40
CA ARG A 54 -4.26 4.32 3.03
C ARG A 54 -5.20 5.22 3.81
N ALA A 55 -4.66 6.21 4.53
CA ALA A 55 -5.45 7.16 5.31
C ALA A 55 -6.25 8.13 4.44
N ASP A 56 -5.81 8.38 3.21
CA ASP A 56 -6.45 9.32 2.30
C ASP A 56 -7.39 8.64 1.28
N THR A 57 -7.60 7.32 1.40
CA THR A 57 -8.35 6.56 0.39
C THR A 57 -9.60 5.91 0.98
N LEU A 58 -10.77 6.21 0.40
CA LEU A 58 -12.01 5.44 0.54
C LEU A 58 -12.18 4.56 -0.70
N ARG A 59 -12.27 3.24 -0.52
CA ARG A 59 -12.36 2.29 -1.65
C ARG A 59 -13.81 1.95 -1.97
N LEU A 60 -14.11 1.79 -3.26
CA LEU A 60 -15.33 1.16 -3.73
C LEU A 60 -15.03 -0.33 -3.99
N HIS A 61 -15.72 -1.22 -3.29
CA HIS A 61 -15.55 -2.66 -3.38
C HIS A 61 -16.87 -3.35 -3.74
N ILE A 62 -16.96 -3.85 -4.97
CA ILE A 62 -18.17 -4.52 -5.46
C ILE A 62 -17.87 -6.00 -5.60
N VAL A 63 -18.73 -6.82 -5.01
CA VAL A 63 -18.65 -8.28 -5.01
C VAL A 63 -19.77 -8.82 -5.91
N ALA A 64 -19.41 -9.67 -6.88
CA ALA A 64 -20.39 -10.37 -7.68
C ALA A 64 -21.08 -11.47 -6.85
N ASN A 65 -22.33 -11.78 -7.17
CA ASN A 65 -23.09 -12.82 -6.48
C ASN A 65 -22.50 -14.23 -6.74
N SER A 66 -21.90 -14.44 -7.91
CA SER A 66 -21.22 -15.70 -8.27
C SER A 66 -20.10 -15.46 -9.28
N ASP A 67 -19.36 -16.53 -9.61
CA ASP A 67 -18.31 -16.53 -10.65
C ASP A 67 -18.87 -16.73 -12.06
N SER A 68 -20.20 -16.73 -12.25
CA SER A 68 -20.82 -16.79 -13.56
C SER A 68 -20.43 -15.58 -14.42
N ALA A 69 -20.29 -15.78 -15.73
CA ALA A 69 -19.97 -14.68 -16.65
C ALA A 69 -20.98 -13.53 -16.55
N TRP A 70 -22.25 -13.87 -16.36
CA TRP A 70 -23.33 -12.90 -16.16
C TRP A 70 -23.13 -12.03 -14.91
N ASP A 71 -22.88 -12.65 -13.74
CA ASP A 71 -22.70 -11.93 -12.49
C ASP A 71 -21.41 -11.07 -12.50
N GLN A 72 -20.36 -11.55 -13.16
CA GLN A 72 -19.14 -10.77 -13.35
C GLN A 72 -19.36 -9.56 -14.27
N GLU A 73 -20.14 -9.70 -15.34
CA GLU A 73 -20.51 -8.60 -16.22
C GLU A 73 -21.44 -7.60 -15.49
N LEU A 74 -22.46 -8.09 -14.80
CA LEU A 74 -23.35 -7.27 -13.97
C LEU A 74 -22.56 -6.44 -12.95
N LYS A 75 -21.60 -7.05 -12.26
CA LYS A 75 -20.69 -6.33 -11.34
C LYS A 75 -20.00 -5.15 -12.01
N LEU A 76 -19.52 -5.32 -13.24
CA LEU A 76 -18.82 -4.23 -13.95
C LEU A 76 -19.80 -3.10 -14.31
N ARG A 77 -21.00 -3.40 -14.75
CA ARG A 77 -22.04 -2.40 -15.05
C ARG A 77 -22.50 -1.65 -13.80
N VAL A 78 -22.71 -2.36 -12.70
CA VAL A 78 -23.03 -1.76 -11.41
C VAL A 78 -21.88 -0.88 -10.93
N ARG A 79 -20.63 -1.32 -11.11
CA ARG A 79 -19.45 -0.50 -10.79
C ARG A 79 -19.49 0.85 -11.53
N ASP A 80 -19.73 0.82 -12.83
CA ASP A 80 -19.70 2.03 -13.67
C ASP A 80 -20.81 3.01 -13.27
N SER A 81 -22.01 2.50 -12.99
CA SER A 81 -23.13 3.30 -12.47
C SER A 81 -22.81 3.88 -11.09
N MET A 82 -22.24 3.08 -10.19
CA MET A 82 -21.88 3.54 -8.85
C MET A 82 -20.72 4.54 -8.85
N LEU A 83 -19.76 4.42 -9.77
CA LEU A 83 -18.68 5.39 -9.90
C LEU A 83 -19.22 6.78 -10.28
N GLN A 84 -20.23 6.88 -11.13
CA GLN A 84 -20.87 8.15 -11.47
C GLN A 84 -21.56 8.76 -10.24
N GLU A 85 -22.34 7.97 -9.51
CA GLU A 85 -23.02 8.42 -8.31
C GLU A 85 -22.05 8.86 -7.20
N VAL A 86 -21.02 8.06 -6.97
CA VAL A 86 -19.96 8.31 -5.99
C VAL A 86 -19.14 9.55 -6.36
N SER A 87 -18.77 9.71 -7.64
CA SER A 87 -18.01 10.87 -8.11
C SER A 87 -18.79 12.17 -7.86
N ALA A 88 -20.06 12.20 -8.21
CA ALA A 88 -20.91 13.37 -7.96
C ALA A 88 -21.07 13.69 -6.48
N LEU A 89 -21.14 12.65 -5.63
CA LEU A 89 -21.33 12.79 -4.19
C LEU A 89 -20.07 13.31 -3.47
N PHE A 90 -18.88 12.92 -3.96
CA PHE A 90 -17.61 13.22 -3.30
C PHE A 90 -16.78 14.33 -4.00
N GLU A 91 -17.29 14.93 -5.07
CA GLU A 91 -16.59 15.98 -5.84
C GLU A 91 -16.03 17.12 -4.98
N LYS A 92 -16.75 17.50 -3.92
CA LYS A 92 -16.39 18.63 -3.04
C LYS A 92 -15.89 18.19 -1.67
N VAL A 93 -15.53 16.92 -1.51
CA VAL A 93 -15.06 16.37 -0.23
C VAL A 93 -13.54 16.42 -0.18
N PRO A 94 -12.93 17.19 0.74
CA PRO A 94 -11.51 17.48 0.71
C PRO A 94 -10.61 16.35 1.26
N ASP A 95 -11.16 15.48 2.13
CA ASP A 95 -10.39 14.45 2.82
C ASP A 95 -11.19 13.17 3.05
N GLN A 96 -10.47 12.09 3.37
CA GLN A 96 -11.04 10.75 3.59
C GLN A 96 -12.01 10.71 4.79
N ALA A 97 -11.73 11.43 5.86
CA ALA A 97 -12.58 11.42 7.05
C ALA A 97 -13.97 12.01 6.73
N GLN A 98 -14.00 13.10 5.97
CA GLN A 98 -15.25 13.68 5.47
C GLN A 98 -15.93 12.79 4.43
N ALA A 99 -15.15 12.10 3.58
CA ALA A 99 -15.68 11.11 2.64
C ALA A 99 -16.39 9.96 3.38
N VAL A 100 -15.78 9.41 4.42
CA VAL A 100 -16.37 8.37 5.27
C VAL A 100 -17.66 8.86 5.95
N GLN A 101 -17.65 10.09 6.49
CA GLN A 101 -18.87 10.67 7.10
C GLN A 101 -19.97 10.90 6.06
N THR A 102 -19.62 11.42 4.89
CA THR A 102 -20.55 11.64 3.78
C THR A 102 -21.13 10.31 3.30
N ALA A 103 -20.30 9.29 3.09
CA ALA A 103 -20.75 7.94 2.75
C ALA A 103 -21.74 7.41 3.80
N ARG A 104 -21.43 7.56 5.08
CA ARG A 104 -22.29 7.10 6.19
C ARG A 104 -23.66 7.79 6.18
N ARG A 105 -23.70 9.11 5.97
CA ARG A 105 -24.95 9.87 5.88
C ARG A 105 -25.77 9.52 4.64
N GLN A 106 -25.09 9.19 3.55
CA GLN A 106 -25.69 8.93 2.24
C GLN A 106 -25.87 7.45 1.92
N LEU A 107 -25.65 6.55 2.90
CA LEU A 107 -25.85 5.11 2.71
C LEU A 107 -27.22 4.77 2.11
N PRO A 108 -28.35 5.35 2.56
CA PRO A 108 -29.65 5.05 1.95
C PRO A 108 -29.73 5.44 0.47
N ARG A 109 -29.13 6.56 0.09
CA ARG A 109 -29.05 7.00 -1.31
C ARG A 109 -28.18 6.07 -2.15
N LEU A 110 -27.01 5.68 -1.61
CA LEU A 110 -26.09 4.74 -2.27
C LEU A 110 -26.73 3.34 -2.40
N GLN A 111 -27.48 2.90 -1.40
CA GLN A 111 -28.27 1.67 -1.46
C GLN A 111 -29.30 1.72 -2.61
N ALA A 112 -30.11 2.79 -2.67
CA ALA A 112 -31.11 2.96 -3.72
C ALA A 112 -30.47 3.05 -5.12
N ALA A 113 -29.30 3.69 -5.25
CA ALA A 113 -28.56 3.77 -6.50
C ALA A 113 -28.06 2.38 -6.95
N ALA A 114 -27.49 1.59 -6.05
CA ALA A 114 -27.02 0.24 -6.35
C ALA A 114 -28.20 -0.69 -6.76
N GLU A 115 -29.32 -0.65 -6.04
CA GLU A 115 -30.52 -1.39 -6.39
C GLU A 115 -31.10 -0.99 -7.77
N ARG A 116 -31.08 0.31 -8.07
CA ARG A 116 -31.49 0.81 -9.37
C ARG A 116 -30.57 0.28 -10.46
N ALA A 117 -29.24 0.38 -10.29
CA ALA A 117 -28.26 -0.12 -11.25
C ALA A 117 -28.44 -1.61 -11.54
N VAL A 118 -28.70 -2.42 -10.52
CA VAL A 118 -28.98 -3.86 -10.70
C VAL A 118 -30.26 -4.09 -11.49
N ARG A 119 -31.36 -3.38 -11.19
CA ARG A 119 -32.64 -3.50 -11.90
C ARG A 119 -32.56 -3.05 -13.35
N GLU A 120 -31.90 -1.93 -13.62
CA GLU A 120 -31.68 -1.40 -14.98
C GLU A 120 -30.89 -2.34 -15.87
N ASN A 121 -30.04 -3.18 -15.27
CA ASN A 121 -29.31 -4.23 -15.96
C ASN A 121 -30.05 -5.58 -16.00
N GLY A 122 -31.36 -5.59 -15.73
CA GLY A 122 -32.20 -6.77 -15.91
C GLY A 122 -32.11 -7.81 -14.79
N SER A 123 -31.46 -7.49 -13.66
CA SER A 123 -31.34 -8.40 -12.51
C SER A 123 -32.35 -8.02 -11.41
N ARG A 124 -32.79 -9.05 -10.66
CA ARG A 124 -33.62 -8.91 -9.46
C ARG A 124 -32.88 -9.32 -8.20
N GLN A 125 -31.54 -9.42 -8.29
CA GLN A 125 -30.73 -9.76 -7.12
C GLN A 125 -30.85 -8.68 -6.04
N GLN A 126 -30.85 -9.12 -4.79
CA GLN A 126 -30.80 -8.20 -3.65
C GLN A 126 -29.38 -7.63 -3.54
N VAL A 127 -29.31 -6.35 -3.27
CA VAL A 127 -28.04 -5.63 -3.12
C VAL A 127 -27.97 -5.06 -1.71
N ARG A 128 -26.81 -5.12 -1.11
CA ARG A 128 -26.54 -4.49 0.17
C ARG A 128 -25.31 -3.58 0.07
N VAL A 129 -25.47 -2.35 0.50
CA VAL A 129 -24.38 -1.36 0.55
C VAL A 129 -23.98 -1.12 2.00
N ARG A 130 -22.71 -1.29 2.31
CA ARG A 130 -22.17 -1.10 3.67
C ARG A 130 -20.86 -0.34 3.64
N LEU A 131 -20.64 0.50 4.65
CA LEU A 131 -19.33 1.07 4.93
C LEU A 131 -18.61 0.12 5.90
N VAL A 132 -17.50 -0.45 5.46
CA VAL A 132 -16.72 -1.45 6.21
C VAL A 132 -15.25 -1.10 6.20
N ARG A 133 -14.54 -1.53 7.24
CA ARG A 133 -13.08 -1.52 7.24
C ARG A 133 -12.58 -2.94 6.94
N MET A 134 -11.77 -3.08 5.90
CA MET A 134 -11.30 -4.39 5.48
C MET A 134 -9.92 -4.32 4.84
N ARG A 135 -9.23 -5.47 4.82
CA ARG A 135 -7.90 -5.60 4.27
C ARG A 135 -7.94 -5.89 2.78
N PHE A 136 -7.10 -5.19 2.04
CA PHE A 136 -6.90 -5.39 0.60
C PHE A 136 -5.44 -5.77 0.31
N PRO A 137 -5.20 -6.60 -0.71
CA PRO A 137 -3.86 -6.77 -1.27
C PRO A 137 -3.40 -5.51 -2.01
N THR A 138 -2.13 -5.45 -2.37
CA THR A 138 -1.64 -4.44 -3.30
C THR A 138 -2.43 -4.56 -4.60
N THR A 139 -2.98 -3.46 -5.05
CA THR A 139 -3.81 -3.40 -6.27
C THR A 139 -3.20 -2.40 -7.23
N HIS A 140 -2.97 -2.85 -8.45
CA HIS A 140 -2.42 -2.02 -9.54
C HIS A 140 -3.57 -1.51 -10.40
N TYR A 141 -3.59 -0.22 -10.64
CA TYR A 141 -4.48 0.48 -11.56
C TYR A 141 -3.67 1.11 -12.67
N GLU A 142 -4.33 1.56 -13.72
CA GLU A 142 -3.68 2.33 -14.77
C GLU A 142 -3.12 3.64 -14.20
N GLY A 143 -1.78 3.77 -14.16
CA GLY A 143 -1.08 4.96 -13.68
C GLY A 143 -0.76 5.04 -12.18
N PHE A 144 -1.31 4.15 -11.32
CA PHE A 144 -0.98 4.14 -9.90
C PHE A 144 -1.19 2.79 -9.22
N SER A 145 -0.64 2.63 -8.01
CA SER A 145 -0.81 1.41 -7.22
C SER A 145 -1.23 1.76 -5.80
N LEU A 146 -2.21 1.03 -5.28
CA LEU A 146 -2.60 1.11 -3.87
C LEU A 146 -1.86 0.03 -3.08
N PRO A 147 -1.13 0.38 -2.02
CA PRO A 147 -0.40 -0.59 -1.21
C PRO A 147 -1.35 -1.51 -0.44
N ALA A 148 -0.88 -2.71 -0.12
CA ALA A 148 -1.62 -3.61 0.74
C ALA A 148 -1.88 -3.00 2.13
N GLY A 149 -3.04 -3.28 2.71
CA GLY A 149 -3.39 -2.80 4.04
C GLY A 149 -4.87 -2.73 4.30
N GLU A 150 -5.23 -2.15 5.44
CA GLU A 150 -6.61 -1.88 5.79
C GLU A 150 -7.06 -0.54 5.23
N TYR A 151 -8.27 -0.55 4.67
CA TYR A 151 -8.94 0.62 4.12
C TYR A 151 -10.38 0.68 4.59
N ASP A 152 -10.90 1.89 4.71
CA ASP A 152 -12.34 2.07 4.72
C ASP A 152 -12.87 1.85 3.30
N ALA A 153 -13.95 1.10 3.18
CA ALA A 153 -14.51 0.72 1.89
C ALA A 153 -16.04 0.80 1.89
N LEU A 154 -16.58 1.34 0.81
CA LEU A 154 -17.99 1.19 0.46
C LEU A 154 -18.14 -0.18 -0.23
N ARG A 155 -18.66 -1.16 0.49
CA ARG A 155 -18.86 -2.52 0.00
C ARG A 155 -20.28 -2.68 -0.51
N ILE A 156 -20.39 -3.22 -1.73
CA ILE A 156 -21.64 -3.53 -2.43
C ILE A 156 -21.62 -5.03 -2.72
N GLU A 157 -22.59 -5.76 -2.22
CA GLU A 157 -22.70 -7.22 -2.33
C GLU A 157 -24.13 -7.66 -2.51
#